data_e22f72910916275fa2f13f1a2195fe58
#
_entry.id   e22f72910916275fa2f13f1a2195fe58
#
_cell.length_a   1.000
_cell.length_b   1.000
_cell.length_c   1.000
_cell.angle_alpha   90.00
_cell.angle_beta   90.00
_cell.angle_gamma   90.00
#
_symmetry.space_group_name_H-M   'P 1'
#
loop_
_entity.id
_entity.type
_entity.pdbx_description
1 polymer ?
#
loop_
_entity_poly.entity_id
_entity_poly.type
_entity_poly.pdbx_seq_one_letter_code
_entity_poly.pdbx_strand_id
1 'polypeptide(L)'
;PEMVTREMPDPAGKSGIDGTDEHIQRSLFGEILDWMLVPLLLLWPMSIAITYLVAKSIANQPFDRALDDSVTVLSQQVREVDGKVVALLPGVARDILRAEEVDTVYYQVRDLDGEVIDGDHEMAAPTEDDRTPTSTVQFRDERIHGTEVRIAYVQVDLRSSRLVREQASDALSEPRMALVQVGETLDKRAQLANEIIKGVILPQFIILLLALALVWFALARGLAPLAELQQRIRARRPDDLSPIDSGQVPEEISPLVRSLNDMLERLSK
;
A
#
# COMPACT_ATOMS: atom_id res chain seq x y z
N PRO A 1 18.57 55.52 69.21
CA PRO A 1 17.94 56.42 68.27
C PRO A 1 17.69 55.75 66.97
N GLU A 2 16.63 56.13 66.48
CA GLU A 2 16.07 56.02 65.12
C GLU A 2 15.15 54.87 64.85
N MET A 3 13.95 55.30 64.92
CA MET A 3 12.69 54.81 64.53
C MET A 3 12.67 54.64 62.98
N VAL A 4 12.45 53.43 62.46
CA VAL A 4 12.14 53.23 61.04
C VAL A 4 10.72 52.77 60.95
N THR A 5 9.95 53.60 60.32
CA THR A 5 8.55 53.49 60.00
C THR A 5 8.29 52.31 59.11
N ARG A 6 7.31 51.49 59.49
CA ARG A 6 6.82 50.35 58.78
C ARG A 6 5.75 50.78 57.77
N GLU A 7 6.06 50.79 56.53
CA GLU A 7 5.12 51.05 55.44
C GLU A 7 4.47 49.74 55.03
N MET A 8 3.16 49.70 55.12
CA MET A 8 2.31 48.56 54.80
C MET A 8 1.92 48.63 53.32
N PRO A 9 2.08 47.59 52.54
CA PRO A 9 1.55 47.61 51.18
C PRO A 9 0.09 47.20 51.12
N ASP A 10 -0.64 47.98 50.39
CA ASP A 10 -2.04 47.94 50.02
C ASP A 10 -2.43 46.61 49.31
N PRO A 11 -3.54 45.94 49.70
CA PRO A 11 -4.04 44.75 49.01
C PRO A 11 -5.16 45.13 48.06
N ALA A 12 -4.87 45.59 46.87
CA ALA A 12 -5.88 45.76 45.82
C ALA A 12 -5.29 45.57 44.43
N GLY A 13 -5.19 44.34 44.02
CA GLY A 13 -4.87 43.94 42.64
C GLY A 13 -5.62 42.67 42.26
N LYS A 14 -6.96 42.70 42.37
CA LYS A 14 -7.78 41.70 41.69
C LYS A 14 -7.68 41.90 40.20
N SER A 15 -6.68 41.28 39.57
CA SER A 15 -6.67 41.03 38.15
C SER A 15 -7.71 39.96 37.84
N GLY A 16 -8.87 40.39 37.41
CA GLY A 16 -9.91 39.53 36.85
C GLY A 16 -9.33 38.84 35.60
N ILE A 17 -9.07 37.55 35.71
CA ILE A 17 -8.93 36.68 34.56
C ILE A 17 -10.37 36.51 34.06
N ASP A 18 -10.73 37.40 33.14
CA ASP A 18 -11.93 37.27 32.32
C ASP A 18 -11.68 36.08 31.37
N GLY A 19 -12.01 34.90 31.88
CA GLY A 19 -12.10 33.69 31.06
C GLY A 19 -13.31 33.84 30.17
N THR A 20 -13.12 34.48 29.04
CA THR A 20 -14.04 34.34 27.92
C THR A 20 -14.03 32.87 27.49
N ASP A 21 -14.89 32.07 28.14
CA ASP A 21 -15.36 30.82 27.59
C ASP A 21 -16.06 31.16 26.26
N GLU A 22 -15.26 31.29 25.20
CA GLU A 22 -15.76 31.17 23.85
C GLU A 22 -16.33 29.75 23.72
N HIS A 23 -17.59 29.60 24.10
CA HIS A 23 -18.41 28.50 23.65
C HIS A 23 -18.42 28.56 22.14
N ILE A 24 -17.42 27.87 21.51
CA ILE A 24 -17.42 27.58 20.11
C ILE A 24 -18.71 26.80 19.84
N GLN A 25 -19.76 27.52 19.42
CA GLN A 25 -21.02 26.90 19.00
C GLN A 25 -20.67 26.00 17.82
N ARG A 26 -20.48 24.71 18.09
CA ARG A 26 -20.24 23.69 17.07
C ARG A 26 -21.46 23.70 16.14
N SER A 27 -21.24 24.06 14.90
CA SER A 27 -22.27 23.99 13.88
C SER A 27 -22.66 22.52 13.69
N LEU A 28 -23.96 22.21 13.77
CA LEU A 28 -24.48 20.88 13.43
C LEU A 28 -23.98 20.39 12.05
N PHE A 29 -23.83 21.33 11.12
CA PHE A 29 -23.23 21.07 9.81
C PHE A 29 -21.80 20.53 9.93
N GLY A 30 -20.96 21.18 10.74
CA GLY A 30 -19.58 20.75 10.96
C GLY A 30 -19.50 19.37 11.63
N GLU A 31 -20.36 19.14 12.63
CA GLU A 31 -20.38 17.87 13.37
C GLU A 31 -20.81 16.70 12.49
N ILE A 32 -21.84 16.84 11.67
CA ILE A 32 -22.27 15.81 10.70
C ILE A 32 -21.20 15.59 9.64
N LEU A 33 -20.58 16.68 9.15
CA LEU A 33 -19.51 16.59 8.16
C LEU A 33 -18.30 15.84 8.73
N ASP A 34 -17.88 16.13 9.96
CA ASP A 34 -16.78 15.44 10.63
C ASP A 34 -17.08 13.95 10.80
N TRP A 35 -18.28 13.58 11.25
CA TRP A 35 -18.69 12.18 11.40
C TRP A 35 -18.70 11.41 10.07
N MET A 36 -18.98 12.08 8.95
CA MET A 36 -18.94 11.48 7.62
C MET A 36 -17.52 11.45 7.03
N LEU A 37 -16.71 12.49 7.31
CA LEU A 37 -15.35 12.60 6.78
C LEU A 37 -14.35 11.68 7.48
N VAL A 38 -14.47 11.48 8.79
CA VAL A 38 -13.52 10.66 9.56
C VAL A 38 -13.41 9.23 9.02
N PRO A 39 -14.51 8.46 8.83
CA PRO A 39 -14.40 7.12 8.27
C PRO A 39 -13.91 7.15 6.82
N LEU A 40 -14.30 8.13 6.01
CA LEU A 40 -13.86 8.26 4.64
C LEU A 40 -12.35 8.50 4.53
N LEU A 41 -11.80 9.40 5.36
CA LEU A 41 -10.38 9.70 5.45
C LEU A 41 -9.56 8.52 5.98
N LEU A 42 -10.14 7.67 6.82
CA LEU A 42 -9.46 6.47 7.34
C LEU A 42 -9.48 5.32 6.33
N LEU A 43 -10.60 5.10 5.66
CA LEU A 43 -10.75 4.03 4.68
C LEU A 43 -9.92 4.26 3.41
N TRP A 44 -9.70 5.52 3.02
CA TRP A 44 -8.98 5.84 1.81
C TRP A 44 -7.50 5.42 1.84
N PRO A 45 -6.67 5.79 2.83
CA PRO A 45 -5.28 5.33 2.89
C PRO A 45 -5.18 3.82 3.08
N MET A 46 -6.14 3.20 3.80
CA MET A 46 -6.20 1.76 3.93
C MET A 46 -6.46 1.08 2.57
N SER A 47 -7.36 1.62 1.75
CA SER A 47 -7.62 1.15 0.39
C SER A 47 -6.39 1.27 -0.51
N ILE A 48 -5.67 2.40 -0.43
CA ILE A 48 -4.41 2.59 -1.17
C ILE A 48 -3.36 1.55 -0.74
N ALA A 49 -3.19 1.32 0.56
CA ALA A 49 -2.23 0.36 1.08
C ALA A 49 -2.54 -1.07 0.59
N ILE A 50 -3.81 -1.48 0.64
CA ILE A 50 -4.26 -2.79 0.13
C ILE A 50 -4.00 -2.87 -1.37
N THR A 51 -4.38 -1.86 -2.14
CA THR A 51 -4.15 -1.83 -3.59
C THR A 51 -2.67 -1.94 -3.93
N TYR A 52 -1.80 -1.25 -3.19
CA TYR A 52 -0.36 -1.32 -3.38
C TYR A 52 0.19 -2.74 -3.14
N LEU A 53 -0.21 -3.37 -2.03
CA LEU A 53 0.21 -4.73 -1.69
C LEU A 53 -0.26 -5.76 -2.73
N VAL A 54 -1.51 -5.65 -3.17
CA VAL A 54 -2.09 -6.52 -4.19
C VAL A 54 -1.42 -6.31 -5.54
N ALA A 55 -1.20 -5.07 -5.96
CA ALA A 55 -0.52 -4.75 -7.22
C ALA A 55 0.91 -5.31 -7.24
N LYS A 56 1.66 -5.16 -6.14
CA LYS A 56 3.00 -5.73 -6.01
C LYS A 56 2.99 -7.27 -6.07
N SER A 57 2.03 -7.91 -5.42
CA SER A 57 1.89 -9.37 -5.44
C SER A 57 1.56 -9.89 -6.84
N ILE A 58 0.60 -9.24 -7.53
CA ILE A 58 0.20 -9.63 -8.89
C ILE A 58 1.35 -9.40 -9.88
N ALA A 59 2.08 -8.29 -9.75
CA ALA A 59 3.20 -7.98 -10.63
C ALA A 59 4.35 -8.99 -10.51
N ASN A 60 4.63 -9.53 -9.33
CA ASN A 60 5.76 -10.45 -9.11
C ASN A 60 5.48 -11.88 -9.63
N GLN A 61 4.25 -12.35 -9.57
CA GLN A 61 3.90 -13.75 -9.83
C GLN A 61 4.27 -14.25 -11.23
N PRO A 62 4.02 -13.53 -12.36
CA PRO A 62 4.40 -14.01 -13.69
C PRO A 62 5.91 -14.10 -13.88
N PHE A 63 6.67 -13.18 -13.28
CA PHE A 63 8.13 -13.15 -13.39
C PHE A 63 8.79 -14.28 -12.59
N ASP A 64 8.31 -14.58 -11.40
CA ASP A 64 8.82 -15.71 -10.62
C ASP A 64 8.57 -17.04 -11.35
N ARG A 65 7.43 -17.19 -12.06
CA ARG A 65 7.18 -18.35 -12.92
C ARG A 65 8.12 -18.40 -14.12
N ALA A 66 8.36 -17.27 -14.77
CA ALA A 66 9.28 -17.21 -15.90
C ALA A 66 10.73 -17.56 -15.49
N LEU A 67 11.16 -17.11 -14.30
CA LEU A 67 12.45 -17.49 -13.73
C LEU A 67 12.52 -18.98 -13.38
N ASP A 68 11.44 -19.54 -12.80
CA ASP A 68 11.32 -20.97 -12.51
C ASP A 68 11.45 -21.82 -13.78
N ASP A 69 10.72 -21.44 -14.83
CA ASP A 69 10.79 -22.10 -16.13
C ASP A 69 12.21 -21.98 -16.73
N SER A 70 12.83 -20.81 -16.66
CA SER A 70 14.17 -20.54 -17.20
C SER A 70 15.25 -21.36 -16.49
N VAL A 71 15.25 -21.39 -15.15
CA VAL A 71 16.22 -22.18 -14.40
C VAL A 71 16.01 -23.68 -14.59
N THR A 72 14.75 -24.10 -14.73
CA THR A 72 14.40 -25.50 -15.00
C THR A 72 14.89 -25.92 -16.39
N VAL A 73 14.66 -25.13 -17.43
CA VAL A 73 15.16 -25.41 -18.78
C VAL A 73 16.68 -25.41 -18.80
N LEU A 74 17.34 -24.45 -18.16
CA LEU A 74 18.78 -24.39 -18.05
C LEU A 74 19.35 -25.62 -17.32
N SER A 75 18.71 -26.05 -16.25
CA SER A 75 19.12 -27.22 -15.46
C SER A 75 19.13 -28.51 -16.29
N GLN A 76 18.20 -28.64 -17.24
CA GLN A 76 18.12 -29.78 -18.15
C GLN A 76 19.27 -29.82 -19.22
N GLN A 77 19.95 -28.69 -19.44
CA GLN A 77 21.07 -28.56 -20.35
C GLN A 77 22.43 -28.81 -19.68
N VAL A 78 22.45 -28.94 -18.35
CA VAL A 78 23.66 -29.25 -17.59
C VAL A 78 23.86 -30.76 -17.52
N ARG A 79 25.02 -31.23 -17.91
CA ARG A 79 25.36 -32.67 -17.96
C ARG A 79 26.80 -32.89 -17.52
N GLU A 80 27.07 -34.11 -17.11
CA GLU A 80 28.45 -34.59 -16.90
C GLU A 80 28.97 -35.25 -18.20
N VAL A 81 30.12 -34.77 -18.66
CA VAL A 81 30.85 -35.36 -19.79
C VAL A 81 32.30 -35.54 -19.35
N ASP A 82 32.81 -36.76 -19.46
CA ASP A 82 34.19 -37.12 -19.08
C ASP A 82 34.60 -36.67 -17.65
N GLY A 83 33.67 -36.77 -16.70
CA GLY A 83 33.91 -36.39 -15.31
C GLY A 83 33.94 -34.88 -15.05
N LYS A 84 33.54 -34.07 -16.03
CA LYS A 84 33.41 -32.61 -15.89
C LYS A 84 31.96 -32.19 -16.11
N VAL A 85 31.53 -31.21 -15.35
CA VAL A 85 30.24 -30.57 -15.55
C VAL A 85 30.32 -29.69 -16.81
N VAL A 86 29.39 -29.85 -17.72
CA VAL A 86 29.33 -29.08 -18.98
C VAL A 86 27.91 -28.53 -19.14
N ALA A 87 27.82 -27.25 -19.41
CA ALA A 87 26.56 -26.61 -19.80
C ALA A 87 26.47 -26.54 -21.32
N LEU A 88 25.55 -27.29 -21.90
CA LEU A 88 25.33 -27.33 -23.35
C LEU A 88 24.29 -26.27 -23.76
N LEU A 89 24.62 -24.99 -23.55
CA LEU A 89 23.76 -23.89 -24.01
C LEU A 89 24.07 -23.54 -25.45
N PRO A 90 23.11 -23.74 -26.39
CA PRO A 90 23.24 -23.22 -27.74
C PRO A 90 23.44 -21.69 -27.69
N GLY A 91 24.34 -21.15 -28.55
CA GLY A 91 24.58 -19.70 -28.59
C GLY A 91 23.32 -18.88 -28.78
N VAL A 92 22.37 -19.39 -29.57
CA VAL A 92 21.04 -18.79 -29.76
C VAL A 92 20.25 -18.68 -28.44
N ALA A 93 20.36 -19.64 -27.52
CA ALA A 93 19.68 -19.58 -26.22
C ALA A 93 20.32 -18.51 -25.31
N ARG A 94 21.65 -18.35 -25.39
CA ARG A 94 22.34 -17.23 -24.69
C ARG A 94 21.91 -15.87 -25.22
N ASP A 95 21.80 -15.76 -26.56
CA ASP A 95 21.39 -14.51 -27.20
C ASP A 95 19.94 -14.16 -26.87
N ILE A 96 19.06 -15.17 -26.81
CA ILE A 96 17.66 -14.96 -26.39
C ILE A 96 17.57 -14.51 -24.92
N LEU A 97 18.33 -15.12 -24.00
CA LEU A 97 18.37 -14.71 -22.59
C LEU A 97 18.89 -13.29 -22.41
N ARG A 98 19.78 -12.82 -23.30
CA ARG A 98 20.37 -11.47 -23.26
C ARG A 98 19.63 -10.44 -24.12
N ALA A 99 18.68 -10.87 -24.98
CA ALA A 99 18.00 -9.99 -25.93
C ALA A 99 16.83 -9.19 -25.33
N GLU A 100 16.55 -9.29 -24.04
CA GLU A 100 15.50 -8.50 -23.44
C GLU A 100 15.92 -7.02 -23.30
N GLU A 101 15.13 -6.12 -23.88
CA GLU A 101 15.46 -4.68 -24.00
C GLU A 101 15.42 -3.91 -22.68
N VAL A 102 14.68 -4.38 -21.67
CA VAL A 102 14.42 -3.63 -20.43
C VAL A 102 15.12 -4.25 -19.24
N ASP A 103 15.07 -5.58 -19.08
CA ASP A 103 15.71 -6.28 -17.98
C ASP A 103 17.00 -6.97 -18.44
N THR A 104 17.99 -6.98 -17.54
CA THR A 104 19.21 -7.75 -17.75
C THR A 104 19.03 -9.12 -17.10
N VAL A 105 19.19 -10.17 -17.91
CA VAL A 105 19.16 -11.56 -17.45
C VAL A 105 20.58 -12.04 -17.23
N TYR A 106 20.82 -12.55 -16.03
CA TYR A 106 22.06 -13.19 -15.61
C TYR A 106 21.83 -14.69 -15.51
N TYR A 107 22.81 -15.50 -15.90
CA TYR A 107 22.77 -16.92 -15.64
C TYR A 107 24.14 -17.42 -15.19
N GLN A 108 24.15 -18.47 -14.38
CA GLN A 108 25.39 -19.06 -13.92
C GLN A 108 25.20 -20.55 -13.63
N VAL A 109 26.19 -21.34 -14.04
CA VAL A 109 26.32 -22.75 -13.69
C VAL A 109 27.62 -22.94 -12.91
N ARG A 110 27.50 -23.53 -11.72
CA ARG A 110 28.65 -23.84 -10.85
C ARG A 110 28.73 -25.34 -10.55
N ASP A 111 29.95 -25.82 -10.39
CA ASP A 111 30.22 -27.14 -9.81
C ASP A 111 30.14 -27.10 -8.27
N LEU A 112 30.16 -28.25 -7.63
CA LEU A 112 30.20 -28.41 -6.17
C LEU A 112 31.35 -27.69 -5.49
N ASP A 113 32.52 -27.64 -6.16
CA ASP A 113 33.70 -26.94 -5.69
C ASP A 113 33.55 -25.40 -5.73
N GLY A 114 32.41 -24.90 -6.24
CA GLY A 114 32.12 -23.48 -6.37
C GLY A 114 32.76 -22.83 -7.58
N GLU A 115 33.38 -23.59 -8.48
CA GLU A 115 33.91 -23.10 -9.73
C GLU A 115 32.76 -22.74 -10.72
N VAL A 116 32.86 -21.57 -11.35
CA VAL A 116 31.92 -21.15 -12.39
C VAL A 116 32.29 -21.83 -13.70
N ILE A 117 31.40 -22.68 -14.17
CA ILE A 117 31.60 -23.45 -15.40
C ILE A 117 31.15 -22.65 -16.62
N ASP A 118 30.04 -21.97 -16.52
CA ASP A 118 29.52 -21.15 -17.60
C ASP A 118 28.67 -20.01 -17.01
N GLY A 119 28.58 -18.87 -17.71
CA GLY A 119 27.74 -17.74 -17.35
C GLY A 119 28.47 -16.59 -16.65
N ASP A 120 27.71 -15.81 -15.91
CA ASP A 120 28.13 -14.55 -15.31
C ASP A 120 28.81 -14.79 -13.96
N HIS A 121 30.03 -14.26 -13.77
CA HIS A 121 30.81 -14.46 -12.56
C HIS A 121 30.36 -13.57 -11.38
N GLU A 122 29.47 -12.63 -11.64
CA GLU A 122 29.03 -11.60 -10.70
C GLU A 122 27.99 -12.09 -9.68
N MET A 123 27.33 -13.23 -9.99
CA MET A 123 26.35 -13.84 -9.11
C MET A 123 27.06 -14.56 -7.96
N ALA A 124 26.71 -14.24 -6.71
CA ALA A 124 27.22 -14.98 -5.57
C ALA A 124 26.64 -16.40 -5.48
N ALA A 125 27.32 -17.31 -4.81
CA ALA A 125 26.74 -18.61 -4.46
C ALA A 125 25.70 -18.41 -3.33
N PRO A 126 24.60 -19.20 -3.27
CA PRO A 126 23.70 -19.20 -2.14
C PRO A 126 24.45 -19.53 -0.85
N THR A 127 24.02 -18.95 0.26
CA THR A 127 24.56 -19.22 1.59
C THR A 127 24.32 -20.68 1.99
N GLU A 128 25.10 -21.20 2.93
CA GLU A 128 24.97 -22.61 3.36
C GLU A 128 23.58 -22.93 3.93
N ASP A 129 22.94 -21.96 4.58
CA ASP A 129 21.56 -22.07 5.07
C ASP A 129 20.53 -22.20 3.95
N ASP A 130 20.83 -21.65 2.77
CA ASP A 130 19.97 -21.72 1.59
C ASP A 130 20.23 -22.98 0.72
N ARG A 131 21.27 -23.75 1.06
CA ARG A 131 21.65 -24.98 0.35
C ARG A 131 20.88 -26.19 0.84
N THR A 132 19.56 -26.17 0.77
CA THR A 132 18.82 -27.41 0.94
C THR A 132 18.98 -28.26 -0.31
N PRO A 133 19.40 -29.54 -0.20
CA PRO A 133 19.53 -30.45 -1.33
C PRO A 133 18.13 -30.89 -1.80
N THR A 134 17.43 -29.97 -2.42
CA THR A 134 16.07 -30.22 -2.92
C THR A 134 16.08 -29.86 -4.39
N SER A 135 15.60 -30.75 -5.24
CA SER A 135 15.35 -30.50 -6.67
C SER A 135 14.22 -29.48 -6.90
N THR A 136 13.93 -28.66 -5.89
CA THR A 136 12.91 -27.62 -5.95
C THR A 136 13.61 -26.30 -6.20
N VAL A 137 13.08 -25.51 -7.13
CA VAL A 137 13.56 -24.16 -7.41
C VAL A 137 13.35 -23.27 -6.21
N GLN A 138 14.39 -22.57 -5.82
CA GLN A 138 14.37 -21.60 -4.72
C GLN A 138 14.65 -20.20 -5.27
N PHE A 139 14.17 -19.19 -4.56
CA PHE A 139 14.31 -17.79 -4.95
C PHE A 139 15.02 -16.99 -3.87
N ARG A 140 15.88 -16.06 -4.31
CA ARG A 140 16.51 -15.07 -3.44
C ARG A 140 16.60 -13.73 -4.14
N ASP A 141 16.73 -12.68 -3.36
CA ASP A 141 16.98 -11.34 -3.85
C ASP A 141 18.45 -10.98 -3.58
N GLU A 142 19.15 -10.47 -4.58
CA GLU A 142 20.55 -10.06 -4.50
C GLU A 142 20.72 -8.70 -5.19
N ARG A 143 21.80 -7.99 -4.88
CA ARG A 143 22.14 -6.74 -5.55
C ARG A 143 23.40 -6.90 -6.37
N ILE A 144 23.25 -6.82 -7.68
CA ILE A 144 24.35 -6.90 -8.66
C ILE A 144 24.54 -5.52 -9.28
N HIS A 145 25.75 -4.95 -9.20
CA HIS A 145 26.08 -3.59 -9.70
C HIS A 145 25.15 -2.49 -9.16
N GLY A 146 24.60 -2.67 -7.95
CA GLY A 146 23.70 -1.70 -7.34
C GLY A 146 22.22 -1.85 -7.73
N THR A 147 21.90 -2.74 -8.69
CA THR A 147 20.53 -3.05 -9.13
C THR A 147 20.02 -4.29 -8.39
N GLU A 148 18.76 -4.26 -7.96
CA GLU A 148 18.11 -5.42 -7.34
C GLU A 148 17.79 -6.48 -8.39
N VAL A 149 18.22 -7.70 -8.13
CA VAL A 149 18.08 -8.86 -9.01
C VAL A 149 17.37 -9.97 -8.24
N ARG A 150 16.33 -10.52 -8.83
CA ARG A 150 15.67 -11.72 -8.35
C ARG A 150 16.33 -12.93 -8.97
N ILE A 151 16.83 -13.85 -8.17
CA ILE A 151 17.55 -15.06 -8.61
C ILE A 151 16.73 -16.29 -8.25
N ALA A 152 16.46 -17.11 -9.27
CA ALA A 152 16.00 -18.48 -9.10
C ALA A 152 17.20 -19.43 -9.19
N TYR A 153 17.28 -20.41 -8.31
CA TYR A 153 18.37 -21.38 -8.32
C TYR A 153 17.87 -22.77 -7.95
N VAL A 154 18.56 -23.76 -8.50
CA VAL A 154 18.27 -25.18 -8.26
C VAL A 154 19.58 -25.99 -8.23
N GLN A 155 19.63 -26.97 -7.35
CA GLN A 155 20.70 -27.96 -7.33
C GLN A 155 20.26 -29.17 -8.15
N VAL A 156 21.09 -29.55 -9.11
CA VAL A 156 20.82 -30.64 -10.05
C VAL A 156 21.74 -31.80 -9.73
N ASP A 157 21.19 -32.99 -9.52
CA ASP A 157 21.95 -34.21 -9.48
C ASP A 157 22.23 -34.71 -10.92
N LEU A 158 23.47 -34.61 -11.34
CA LEU A 158 23.91 -34.95 -12.70
C LEU A 158 23.78 -36.44 -13.02
N ARG A 159 23.65 -37.33 -12.03
CA ARG A 159 23.40 -38.75 -12.21
C ARG A 159 21.97 -39.10 -12.55
N SER A 160 21.04 -38.27 -12.20
CA SER A 160 19.63 -38.48 -12.54
C SER A 160 19.34 -38.26 -14.02
N SER A 161 20.26 -37.67 -14.78
CA SER A 161 20.16 -37.51 -16.22
C SER A 161 20.20 -38.87 -16.92
N ARG A 162 19.12 -39.21 -17.61
CA ARG A 162 18.78 -40.52 -18.21
C ARG A 162 19.90 -41.22 -19.00
N LEU A 163 20.89 -40.47 -19.50
CA LEU A 163 21.95 -41.00 -20.35
C LEU A 163 23.14 -41.60 -19.58
N VAL A 164 23.33 -41.27 -18.31
CA VAL A 164 24.42 -41.77 -17.44
C VAL A 164 24.04 -43.12 -16.83
N ARG A 165 22.76 -43.47 -16.77
CA ARG A 165 22.25 -44.70 -16.14
C ARG A 165 22.69 -46.00 -16.88
N GLU A 166 23.06 -45.89 -18.16
CA GLU A 166 23.50 -47.07 -18.94
C GLU A 166 25.00 -47.39 -18.82
N GLN A 167 25.83 -46.45 -18.33
CA GLN A 167 27.27 -46.66 -18.22
C GLN A 167 27.83 -46.71 -16.79
N ALA A 168 27.00 -46.43 -15.77
CA ALA A 168 27.47 -46.39 -14.39
C ALA A 168 27.43 -47.78 -13.75
N SER A 169 28.49 -48.55 -13.88
CA SER A 169 28.76 -49.73 -13.04
C SER A 169 29.42 -49.37 -11.71
N ASP A 170 29.59 -48.11 -11.38
CA ASP A 170 30.19 -47.62 -10.13
C ASP A 170 29.13 -47.04 -9.17
N ALA A 171 28.49 -47.94 -8.44
CA ALA A 171 27.47 -47.62 -7.41
C ALA A 171 28.01 -46.95 -6.15
N LEU A 172 29.28 -46.58 -6.08
CA LEU A 172 29.96 -46.11 -4.87
C LEU A 172 30.54 -44.68 -4.96
N SER A 173 30.38 -43.99 -6.10
CA SER A 173 30.87 -42.63 -6.20
C SER A 173 29.88 -41.62 -5.62
N GLU A 174 30.36 -40.55 -4.96
CA GLU A 174 29.53 -39.49 -4.35
C GLU A 174 28.63 -38.81 -5.36
N PRO A 175 27.40 -38.33 -4.93
CA PRO A 175 26.51 -37.61 -5.83
C PRO A 175 27.17 -36.32 -6.32
N ARG A 176 27.28 -36.19 -7.64
CA ARG A 176 27.76 -34.94 -8.25
C ARG A 176 26.62 -34.00 -8.49
N MET A 177 26.63 -32.90 -7.77
CA MET A 177 25.61 -31.87 -7.86
C MET A 177 26.18 -30.66 -8.63
N ALA A 178 25.35 -30.00 -9.39
CA ALA A 178 25.65 -28.71 -10.00
C ALA A 178 24.62 -27.67 -9.51
N LEU A 179 25.07 -26.45 -9.30
CA LEU A 179 24.19 -25.33 -8.99
C LEU A 179 23.91 -24.56 -10.26
N VAL A 180 22.64 -24.42 -10.58
CA VAL A 180 22.16 -23.62 -11.72
C VAL A 180 21.39 -22.43 -11.19
N GLN A 181 21.73 -21.23 -11.65
CA GLN A 181 21.12 -19.98 -11.23
C GLN A 181 20.73 -19.16 -12.45
N VAL A 182 19.56 -18.52 -12.38
CA VAL A 182 19.10 -17.51 -13.35
C VAL A 182 18.57 -16.32 -12.56
N GLY A 183 19.02 -15.13 -12.90
CA GLY A 183 18.61 -13.89 -12.27
C GLY A 183 18.08 -12.89 -13.29
N GLU A 184 17.13 -12.06 -12.89
CA GLU A 184 16.56 -11.00 -13.70
C GLU A 184 16.43 -9.73 -12.87
N THR A 185 16.73 -8.56 -13.44
CA THR A 185 16.52 -7.28 -12.79
C THR A 185 15.04 -7.02 -12.56
N LEU A 186 14.73 -6.17 -11.57
CA LEU A 186 13.34 -5.92 -11.17
C LEU A 186 12.70 -4.73 -11.89
N ASP A 187 13.33 -4.20 -12.93
CA ASP A 187 12.90 -2.95 -13.58
C ASP A 187 11.54 -3.08 -14.27
N LYS A 188 11.28 -4.15 -15.00
CA LYS A 188 9.96 -4.44 -15.59
C LYS A 188 8.87 -4.62 -14.52
N ARG A 189 9.22 -5.31 -13.43
CA ARG A 189 8.28 -5.52 -12.31
C ARG A 189 7.89 -4.19 -11.68
N ALA A 190 8.87 -3.29 -11.48
CA ALA A 190 8.63 -1.96 -10.95
C ALA A 190 7.78 -1.10 -11.91
N GLN A 191 8.03 -1.18 -13.20
CA GLN A 191 7.23 -0.49 -14.22
C GLN A 191 5.78 -0.98 -14.22
N LEU A 192 5.55 -2.29 -14.26
CA LEU A 192 4.20 -2.87 -14.21
C LEU A 192 3.47 -2.54 -12.92
N ALA A 193 4.14 -2.63 -11.77
CA ALA A 193 3.55 -2.24 -10.50
C ALA A 193 3.13 -0.76 -10.52
N ASN A 194 3.97 0.12 -11.05
CA ASN A 194 3.67 1.54 -11.18
C ASN A 194 2.51 1.83 -12.14
N GLU A 195 2.40 1.10 -13.25
CA GLU A 195 1.26 1.23 -14.18
C GLU A 195 -0.05 0.79 -13.52
N ILE A 196 -0.05 -0.34 -12.82
CA ILE A 196 -1.22 -0.81 -12.07
C ILE A 196 -1.60 0.21 -10.99
N ILE A 197 -0.62 0.70 -10.22
CA ILE A 197 -0.84 1.69 -9.17
C ILE A 197 -1.45 2.96 -9.75
N LYS A 198 -0.89 3.50 -10.83
CA LYS A 198 -1.44 4.70 -11.51
C LYS A 198 -2.84 4.46 -12.05
N GLY A 199 -3.07 3.29 -12.67
CA GLY A 199 -4.37 2.90 -13.23
C GLY A 199 -5.48 2.74 -12.20
N VAL A 200 -5.14 2.42 -10.94
CA VAL A 200 -6.12 2.22 -9.87
C VAL A 200 -6.23 3.46 -8.96
N ILE A 201 -5.11 4.03 -8.54
CA ILE A 201 -5.11 5.14 -7.57
C ILE A 201 -5.66 6.42 -8.19
N LEU A 202 -5.35 6.73 -9.45
CA LEU A 202 -5.81 7.97 -10.07
C LEU A 202 -7.34 8.05 -10.19
N PRO A 203 -8.06 7.04 -10.73
CA PRO A 203 -9.51 7.03 -10.72
C PRO A 203 -10.11 7.06 -9.31
N GLN A 204 -9.52 6.34 -8.36
CA GLN A 204 -9.97 6.32 -6.97
C GLN A 204 -9.88 7.70 -6.31
N PHE A 205 -8.83 8.46 -6.60
CA PHE A 205 -8.68 9.83 -6.12
C PHE A 205 -9.75 10.76 -6.70
N ILE A 206 -10.05 10.63 -8.00
CA ILE A 206 -11.13 11.40 -8.66
C ILE A 206 -12.50 11.08 -8.04
N ILE A 207 -12.78 9.79 -7.81
CA ILE A 207 -14.03 9.34 -7.18
C ILE A 207 -14.15 9.91 -5.76
N LEU A 208 -13.06 9.92 -4.99
CA LEU A 208 -13.04 10.48 -3.64
C LEU A 208 -13.37 11.97 -3.65
N LEU A 209 -12.73 12.75 -4.52
CA LEU A 209 -13.01 14.19 -4.66
C LEU A 209 -14.47 14.44 -5.06
N LEU A 210 -14.99 13.65 -5.98
CA LEU A 210 -16.38 13.74 -6.39
C LEU A 210 -17.34 13.39 -5.26
N ALA A 211 -17.05 12.32 -4.51
CA ALA A 211 -17.85 11.91 -3.35
C ALA A 211 -17.86 13.01 -2.28
N LEU A 212 -16.70 13.60 -1.99
CA LEU A 212 -16.58 14.71 -1.04
C LEU A 212 -17.38 15.93 -1.47
N ALA A 213 -17.30 16.29 -2.76
CA ALA A 213 -18.09 17.40 -3.33
C ALA A 213 -19.59 17.13 -3.26
N LEU A 214 -20.02 15.90 -3.53
CA LEU A 214 -21.43 15.50 -3.44
C LEU A 214 -21.94 15.53 -2.00
N VAL A 215 -21.16 15.05 -1.05
CA VAL A 215 -21.50 15.11 0.39
C VAL A 215 -21.63 16.55 0.84
N TRP A 216 -20.66 17.40 0.49
CA TRP A 216 -20.74 18.83 0.81
C TRP A 216 -21.97 19.50 0.21
N PHE A 217 -22.27 19.22 -1.07
CA PHE A 217 -23.43 19.77 -1.76
C PHE A 217 -24.75 19.31 -1.14
N ALA A 218 -24.86 18.01 -0.82
CA ALA A 218 -26.04 17.43 -0.19
C ALA A 218 -26.32 18.04 1.19
N LEU A 219 -25.27 18.20 2.02
CA LEU A 219 -25.36 18.84 3.33
C LEU A 219 -25.73 20.33 3.22
N ALA A 220 -25.07 21.06 2.33
CA ALA A 220 -25.35 22.47 2.13
C ALA A 220 -26.80 22.71 1.69
N ARG A 221 -27.31 21.86 0.77
CA ARG A 221 -28.70 21.97 0.30
C ARG A 221 -29.73 21.44 1.30
N GLY A 222 -29.39 20.34 1.99
CA GLY A 222 -30.30 19.73 2.98
C GLY A 222 -30.50 20.57 4.24
N LEU A 223 -29.49 21.33 4.64
CA LEU A 223 -29.56 22.19 5.82
C LEU A 223 -29.99 23.64 5.52
N ALA A 224 -30.10 24.03 4.24
CA ALA A 224 -30.53 25.36 3.84
C ALA A 224 -31.92 25.76 4.41
N PRO A 225 -32.97 24.88 4.41
CA PRO A 225 -34.27 25.21 4.99
C PRO A 225 -34.21 25.50 6.47
N LEU A 226 -33.29 24.83 7.21
CA LEU A 226 -33.13 25.06 8.65
C LEU A 226 -32.52 26.43 8.93
N ALA A 227 -31.53 26.83 8.14
CA ALA A 227 -30.93 28.17 8.23
C ALA A 227 -31.95 29.27 7.94
N GLU A 228 -32.82 29.04 6.91
CA GLU A 228 -33.88 29.98 6.59
C GLU A 228 -34.94 30.09 7.69
N LEU A 229 -35.33 28.98 8.29
CA LEU A 229 -36.24 28.96 9.44
C LEU A 229 -35.65 29.73 10.62
N GLN A 230 -34.38 29.47 10.95
CA GLN A 230 -33.67 30.20 12.01
C GLN A 230 -33.63 31.70 11.74
N GLN A 231 -33.37 32.12 10.52
CA GLN A 231 -33.36 33.53 10.15
C GLN A 231 -34.74 34.19 10.26
N ARG A 232 -35.82 33.47 9.86
CA ARG A 232 -37.19 33.94 9.98
C ARG A 232 -37.59 34.10 11.44
N ILE A 233 -37.23 33.16 12.31
CA ILE A 233 -37.48 33.27 13.76
C ILE A 233 -36.72 34.45 14.37
N ARG A 234 -35.46 34.65 14.01
CA ARG A 234 -34.63 35.77 14.50
C ARG A 234 -35.12 37.15 14.04
N ALA A 235 -35.71 37.23 12.85
CA ALA A 235 -36.21 38.49 12.28
C ALA A 235 -37.56 38.92 12.85
N ARG A 236 -38.26 38.07 13.65
CA ARG A 236 -39.53 38.37 14.26
C ARG A 236 -39.38 39.42 15.35
N ARG A 237 -40.41 40.28 15.47
CA ARG A 237 -40.51 41.22 16.59
C ARG A 237 -40.94 40.46 17.87
N PRO A 238 -40.53 40.93 19.03
CA PRO A 238 -40.90 40.29 20.32
C PRO A 238 -42.41 40.14 20.53
N ASP A 239 -43.20 40.98 19.88
CA ASP A 239 -44.67 41.03 20.03
C ASP A 239 -45.40 40.22 18.93
N ASP A 240 -44.67 39.62 18.00
CA ASP A 240 -45.27 38.86 16.89
C ASP A 240 -45.52 37.40 17.27
N LEU A 241 -46.73 37.10 17.75
CA LEU A 241 -47.16 35.77 18.16
C LEU A 241 -47.89 34.99 17.00
N SER A 242 -47.75 35.43 15.73
CA SER A 242 -48.37 34.75 14.60
C SER A 242 -47.80 33.34 14.38
N PRO A 243 -48.58 32.36 13.91
CA PRO A 243 -48.05 31.01 13.71
C PRO A 243 -47.00 30.99 12.61
N ILE A 244 -46.02 30.10 12.78
CA ILE A 244 -44.96 29.83 11.78
C ILE A 244 -45.55 28.91 10.71
N ASP A 245 -45.36 29.28 9.45
CA ASP A 245 -45.80 28.43 8.32
C ASP A 245 -45.02 27.11 8.31
N SER A 246 -45.72 26.01 8.50
CA SER A 246 -45.20 24.66 8.49
C SER A 246 -45.10 24.05 7.07
N GLY A 247 -45.62 24.71 6.05
CA GLY A 247 -45.69 24.17 4.70
C GLY A 247 -44.34 24.18 3.96
N GLN A 248 -43.33 24.88 4.44
CA GLN A 248 -42.00 25.00 3.83
C GLN A 248 -40.89 24.36 4.70
N VAL A 249 -41.25 23.59 5.71
CA VAL A 249 -40.31 22.98 6.64
C VAL A 249 -40.19 21.49 6.38
N PRO A 250 -39.01 20.91 6.39
CA PRO A 250 -38.78 19.47 6.28
C PRO A 250 -39.65 18.68 7.26
N GLU A 251 -40.12 17.50 6.83
CA GLU A 251 -41.04 16.66 7.59
C GLU A 251 -40.47 16.31 9.00
N GLU A 252 -39.17 16.16 9.12
CA GLU A 252 -38.45 15.85 10.36
C GLU A 252 -38.52 16.97 11.39
N ILE A 253 -38.72 18.22 10.94
CA ILE A 253 -38.77 19.41 11.82
C ILE A 253 -40.23 19.87 12.03
N SER A 254 -41.17 19.38 11.22
CA SER A 254 -42.57 19.71 11.34
C SER A 254 -43.17 19.53 12.76
N PRO A 255 -42.84 18.45 13.52
CA PRO A 255 -43.30 18.30 14.89
C PRO A 255 -42.82 19.41 15.83
N LEU A 256 -41.56 19.87 15.62
CA LEU A 256 -40.99 20.96 16.45
C LEU A 256 -41.71 22.29 16.16
N VAL A 257 -41.97 22.58 14.87
CA VAL A 257 -42.68 23.81 14.49
C VAL A 257 -44.12 23.81 14.98
N ARG A 258 -44.80 22.67 15.00
CA ARG A 258 -46.16 22.53 15.59
C ARG A 258 -46.14 22.81 17.09
N SER A 259 -45.19 22.20 17.80
CA SER A 259 -45.04 22.41 19.26
C SER A 259 -44.76 23.87 19.59
N LEU A 260 -43.96 24.55 18.76
CA LEU A 260 -43.69 25.99 18.90
C LEU A 260 -44.94 26.83 18.62
N ASN A 261 -45.71 26.50 17.58
CA ASN A 261 -46.99 27.18 17.29
C ASN A 261 -48.04 27.03 18.42
N ASP A 262 -48.15 25.82 19.02
CA ASP A 262 -48.99 25.56 20.16
C ASP A 262 -48.56 26.41 21.40
N MET A 263 -47.26 26.61 21.57
CA MET A 263 -46.74 27.47 22.64
C MET A 263 -47.08 28.95 22.37
N LEU A 264 -46.90 29.42 21.15
CA LEU A 264 -47.25 30.81 20.76
C LEU A 264 -48.75 31.08 20.92
N GLU A 265 -49.62 30.14 20.57
CA GLU A 265 -51.04 30.26 20.78
C GLU A 265 -51.43 30.37 22.29
N ARG A 266 -50.75 29.63 23.14
CA ARG A 266 -50.96 29.72 24.60
C ARG A 266 -50.52 31.05 25.20
N LEU A 267 -49.51 31.70 24.61
CA LEU A 267 -49.00 33.02 25.06
C LEU A 267 -49.88 34.16 24.52
N SER A 268 -50.67 33.94 23.48
CA SER A 268 -51.58 34.93 22.91
C SER A 268 -52.94 35.00 23.61
N LYS A 269 -53.22 34.01 24.46
CA LYS A 269 -54.49 33.95 25.29
C LYS A 269 -54.23 34.47 26.68
#